data_03bf81702541948a863fe2c40cda8ff2
#
_entry.id   03bf81702541948a863fe2c40cda8ff2
#
_cell.length_a   1.000
_cell.length_b   1.000
_cell.length_c   1.000
_cell.angle_alpha   90.00
_cell.angle_beta   90.00
_cell.angle_gamma   90.00
#
_symmetry.space_group_name_H-M   'P 1'
#
loop_
_entity.id
_entity.type
_entity.pdbx_description
1 polymer ?
#
loop_
_entity_poly.entity_id
_entity_poly.type
_entity_poly.pdbx_seq_one_letter_code
_entity_poly.pdbx_strand_id
1 'polypeptide(L)'
;MGCAGGVNGLATAARLAAAEPGSRWLFVTIETCSISIRLDSDDPAAIVATALFGDGAAAAVVSTEGEGIAAIAGSGERMWPDTLGIMGWRVEDPGLAVVFDRAIPPFIETELANAVDDMLAVMGRSREEIDRLCCHPGGVKVIDAIEAAMELPVGTLDLERDVLRDCGNMSAPTVLFVLERLLERGLPQRVLMTAFGPGFTCAGMLLERP
;
A
#
# COMPACT_ATOMS: atom_id res chain seq x y z
N MET A 1 0.06 -11.27 2.83
CA MET A 1 -0.48 -9.93 2.58
C MET A 1 0.34 -9.14 1.56
N GLY A 2 1.63 -9.47 1.39
CA GLY A 2 2.49 -8.77 0.43
C GLY A 2 2.44 -7.26 0.62
N CYS A 3 2.38 -6.51 -0.48
CA CYS A 3 2.40 -5.05 -0.45
C CYS A 3 1.27 -4.40 0.36
N ALA A 4 0.11 -5.05 0.52
CA ALA A 4 -0.96 -4.57 1.39
C ALA A 4 -0.63 -4.64 2.89
N GLY A 5 0.45 -5.36 3.26
CA GLY A 5 0.87 -5.59 4.64
C GLY A 5 1.16 -4.32 5.44
N GLY A 6 1.65 -3.26 4.80
CA GLY A 6 1.90 -1.98 5.45
C GLY A 6 0.62 -1.33 5.97
N VAL A 7 -0.40 -1.23 5.13
CA VAL A 7 -1.70 -0.65 5.49
C VAL A 7 -2.46 -1.55 6.46
N ASN A 8 -2.58 -2.85 6.13
CA ASN A 8 -3.32 -3.81 6.96
C ASN A 8 -2.67 -4.05 8.33
N GLY A 9 -1.34 -3.99 8.39
CA GLY A 9 -0.60 -4.11 9.64
C GLY A 9 -0.86 -2.94 10.59
N LEU A 10 -0.79 -1.70 10.09
CA LEU A 10 -1.15 -0.50 10.86
C LEU A 10 -2.62 -0.53 11.31
N ALA A 11 -3.53 -0.91 10.41
CA ALA A 11 -4.95 -1.05 10.75
C ALA A 11 -5.18 -2.11 11.83
N THR A 12 -4.41 -3.19 11.82
CA THR A 12 -4.46 -4.23 12.86
C THR A 12 -3.92 -3.70 14.18
N ALA A 13 -2.78 -3.00 14.18
CA ALA A 13 -2.23 -2.37 15.38
C ALA A 13 -3.21 -1.38 16.00
N ALA A 14 -3.93 -0.59 15.17
CA ALA A 14 -4.95 0.33 15.64
C ALA A 14 -6.13 -0.39 16.33
N ARG A 15 -6.60 -1.49 15.75
CA ARG A 15 -7.66 -2.32 16.37
C ARG A 15 -7.22 -2.92 17.70
N LEU A 16 -5.98 -3.38 17.79
CA LEU A 16 -5.41 -3.92 19.03
C LEU A 16 -5.24 -2.83 20.09
N ALA A 17 -4.75 -1.66 19.72
CA ALA A 17 -4.66 -0.51 20.63
C ALA A 17 -6.04 -0.08 21.15
N ALA A 18 -7.05 -0.06 20.29
CA ALA A 18 -8.43 0.26 20.69
C ALA A 18 -9.06 -0.79 21.63
N ALA A 19 -8.68 -2.07 21.46
CA ALA A 19 -9.13 -3.16 22.33
C ALA A 19 -8.47 -3.12 23.73
N GLU A 20 -7.28 -2.52 23.83
CA GLU A 20 -6.51 -2.37 25.08
C GLU A 20 -6.13 -0.90 25.30
N PRO A 21 -7.08 -0.03 25.74
CA PRO A 21 -6.79 1.38 25.96
C PRO A 21 -5.63 1.59 26.95
N GLY A 22 -4.72 2.54 26.60
CA GLY A 22 -3.47 2.77 27.36
C GLY A 22 -2.30 1.91 26.93
N SER A 23 -2.51 0.92 26.08
CA SER A 23 -1.43 0.13 25.50
C SER A 23 -0.70 0.89 24.38
N ARG A 24 0.53 0.45 24.10
CA ARG A 24 1.34 0.93 22.98
C ARG A 24 1.77 -0.25 22.13
N TRP A 25 1.38 -0.22 20.86
CA TRP A 25 1.67 -1.28 19.92
C TRP A 25 2.76 -0.84 18.94
N LEU A 26 3.86 -1.56 18.92
CA LEU A 26 4.90 -1.37 17.91
C LEU A 26 4.55 -2.22 16.70
N PHE A 27 4.16 -1.55 15.61
CA PHE A 27 4.07 -2.17 14.29
C PHE A 27 5.45 -2.13 13.63
N VAL A 28 5.91 -3.27 13.11
CA VAL A 28 7.16 -3.40 12.34
C VAL A 28 6.86 -4.19 11.08
N THR A 29 7.34 -3.70 9.96
CA THR A 29 7.33 -4.43 8.68
C THR A 29 8.73 -4.46 8.09
N ILE A 30 9.17 -5.64 7.65
CA ILE A 30 10.49 -5.88 7.07
C ILE A 30 10.28 -6.76 5.85
N GLU A 31 10.81 -6.36 4.72
CA GLU A 31 10.77 -7.11 3.48
C GLU A 31 12.17 -7.20 2.87
N THR A 32 12.57 -8.41 2.54
CA THR A 32 13.86 -8.71 1.90
C THR A 32 13.60 -9.23 0.49
N CYS A 33 13.06 -8.37 -0.36
CA CYS A 33 12.67 -8.72 -1.72
C CYS A 33 13.85 -9.20 -2.57
N SER A 34 15.08 -8.80 -2.21
CA SER A 34 16.31 -9.23 -2.88
C SER A 34 16.49 -10.76 -2.88
N ILE A 35 15.93 -11.49 -1.92
CA ILE A 35 15.98 -12.97 -1.90
C ILE A 35 15.16 -13.63 -3.01
N SER A 36 14.26 -12.89 -3.66
CA SER A 36 13.42 -13.36 -4.78
C SER A 36 13.99 -13.01 -6.15
N ILE A 37 15.16 -12.37 -6.22
CA ILE A 37 15.81 -12.02 -7.49
C ILE A 37 16.21 -13.28 -8.24
N ARG A 38 15.87 -13.33 -9.53
CA ARG A 38 16.15 -14.42 -10.45
C ARG A 38 16.93 -13.91 -11.65
N LEU A 39 18.27 -14.00 -11.57
CA LEU A 39 19.17 -13.53 -12.64
C LEU A 39 19.24 -14.48 -13.83
N ASP A 40 18.79 -15.71 -13.67
CA ASP A 40 18.81 -16.80 -14.65
C ASP A 40 17.46 -17.04 -15.31
N SER A 41 16.47 -16.18 -15.09
CA SER A 41 15.11 -16.30 -15.61
C SER A 41 14.85 -15.33 -16.75
N ASP A 42 14.35 -15.86 -17.87
CA ASP A 42 13.82 -15.08 -19.01
C ASP A 42 12.34 -14.71 -18.84
N ASP A 43 11.71 -15.07 -17.71
CA ASP A 43 10.32 -14.72 -17.43
C ASP A 43 10.19 -13.19 -17.29
N PRO A 44 9.33 -12.53 -18.10
CA PRO A 44 9.12 -11.08 -18.00
C PRO A 44 8.75 -10.59 -16.60
N ALA A 45 8.00 -11.37 -15.80
CA ALA A 45 7.65 -11.02 -14.43
C ALA A 45 8.90 -11.02 -13.53
N ALA A 46 9.81 -11.98 -13.68
CA ALA A 46 11.07 -12.04 -12.94
C ALA A 46 12.00 -10.88 -13.31
N ILE A 47 12.09 -10.53 -14.59
CA ILE A 47 12.88 -9.37 -15.07
C ILE A 47 12.36 -8.07 -14.47
N VAL A 48 11.04 -7.87 -14.51
CA VAL A 48 10.40 -6.68 -13.92
C VAL A 48 10.63 -6.65 -12.42
N ALA A 49 10.45 -7.76 -11.71
CA ALA A 49 10.68 -7.85 -10.27
C ALA A 49 12.13 -7.53 -9.90
N THR A 50 13.10 -8.08 -10.65
CA THR A 50 14.54 -7.82 -10.43
C THR A 50 14.91 -6.34 -10.61
N ALA A 51 14.28 -5.65 -11.56
CA ALA A 51 14.52 -4.22 -11.79
C ALA A 51 13.77 -3.29 -10.83
N LEU A 52 12.66 -3.77 -10.25
CA LEU A 52 11.72 -2.94 -9.50
C LEU A 52 11.86 -3.09 -7.99
N PHE A 53 12.16 -4.29 -7.51
CA PHE A 53 12.14 -4.60 -6.09
C PHE A 53 13.36 -4.06 -5.33
N GLY A 54 13.13 -3.66 -4.08
CA GLY A 54 14.14 -3.30 -3.10
C GLY A 54 13.85 -3.93 -1.73
N ASP A 55 14.84 -3.93 -0.87
CA ASP A 55 14.69 -4.31 0.54
C ASP A 55 14.33 -3.09 1.37
N GLY A 56 13.53 -3.29 2.41
CA GLY A 56 13.15 -2.19 3.27
C GLY A 56 12.54 -2.63 4.58
N ALA A 57 12.56 -1.70 5.53
CA ALA A 57 11.92 -1.86 6.83
C ALA A 57 11.30 -0.54 7.26
N ALA A 58 10.16 -0.62 7.95
CA ALA A 58 9.50 0.53 8.55
C ALA A 58 8.83 0.12 9.86
N ALA A 59 8.66 1.09 10.77
CA ALA A 59 8.01 0.87 12.03
C ALA A 59 7.16 2.09 12.43
N ALA A 60 6.10 1.84 13.18
CA ALA A 60 5.26 2.87 13.77
C ALA A 60 4.75 2.43 15.15
N VAL A 61 4.64 3.38 16.07
CA VAL A 61 3.99 3.17 17.36
C VAL A 61 2.54 3.63 17.25
N VAL A 62 1.62 2.78 17.62
CA VAL A 62 0.17 3.03 17.65
C VAL A 62 -0.33 2.98 19.09
N SER A 63 -1.07 3.97 19.52
CA SER A 63 -1.64 4.08 20.88
C SER A 63 -2.95 4.84 20.84
N THR A 64 -3.79 4.62 21.84
CA THR A 64 -5.01 5.41 22.09
C THR A 64 -4.74 6.61 22.98
N GLU A 65 -3.54 6.80 23.49
CA GLU A 65 -3.16 7.85 24.43
C GLU A 65 -2.05 8.74 23.88
N GLY A 66 -2.09 10.01 24.25
CA GLY A 66 -1.09 11.00 23.90
C GLY A 66 -1.36 11.68 22.55
N GLU A 67 -0.51 12.66 22.23
CA GLU A 67 -0.53 13.33 20.93
C GLU A 67 0.26 12.48 19.92
N GLY A 68 -0.39 12.11 18.83
CA GLY A 68 0.20 11.38 17.71
C GLY A 68 0.50 12.29 16.52
N ILE A 69 1.24 11.79 15.54
CA ILE A 69 1.50 12.47 14.26
C ILE A 69 0.21 12.54 13.42
N ALA A 70 -0.59 11.50 13.52
CA ALA A 70 -1.90 11.39 12.87
C ALA A 70 -2.80 10.45 13.67
N ALA A 71 -4.11 10.65 13.60
CA ALA A 71 -5.09 9.71 14.11
C ALA A 71 -5.47 8.71 13.00
N ILE A 72 -5.55 7.41 13.34
CA ILE A 72 -6.14 6.41 12.45
C ILE A 72 -7.65 6.43 12.65
N ALA A 73 -8.37 7.06 11.73
CA ALA A 73 -9.80 7.29 11.83
C ALA A 73 -10.65 6.10 11.39
N GLY A 74 -10.09 5.23 10.53
CA GLY A 74 -10.78 4.04 10.05
C GLY A 74 -9.93 3.21 9.11
N SER A 75 -10.40 2.00 8.81
CA SER A 75 -9.75 1.12 7.83
C SER A 75 -10.78 0.23 7.15
N GLY A 76 -10.49 -0.20 5.93
CA GLY A 76 -11.29 -1.13 5.16
C GLY A 76 -10.42 -1.96 4.22
N GLU A 77 -11.01 -3.01 3.68
CA GLU A 77 -10.37 -3.88 2.72
C GLU A 77 -11.38 -4.35 1.68
N ARG A 78 -10.96 -4.40 0.42
CA ARG A 78 -11.71 -5.00 -0.67
C ARG A 78 -10.92 -6.17 -1.23
N MET A 79 -11.53 -7.33 -1.29
CA MET A 79 -11.01 -8.52 -1.97
C MET A 79 -11.90 -8.87 -3.15
N TRP A 80 -11.29 -9.20 -4.29
CA TRP A 80 -12.01 -9.63 -5.48
C TRP A 80 -11.92 -11.15 -5.62
N PRO A 81 -13.06 -11.86 -5.73
CA PRO A 81 -13.07 -13.29 -5.95
C PRO A 81 -12.38 -13.67 -7.27
N ASP A 82 -11.84 -14.88 -7.34
CA ASP A 82 -11.26 -15.49 -8.54
C ASP A 82 -10.09 -14.71 -9.18
N THR A 83 -9.35 -13.91 -8.38
CA THR A 83 -8.25 -13.06 -8.85
C THR A 83 -6.87 -13.48 -8.35
N LEU A 84 -6.71 -14.67 -7.78
CA LEU A 84 -5.44 -15.19 -7.27
C LEU A 84 -4.30 -15.20 -8.29
N GLY A 85 -4.63 -15.31 -9.58
CA GLY A 85 -3.66 -15.30 -10.68
C GLY A 85 -3.10 -13.92 -11.03
N ILE A 86 -3.68 -12.82 -10.50
CA ILE A 86 -3.27 -11.46 -10.84
C ILE A 86 -1.97 -11.07 -10.16
N MET A 87 -1.82 -11.39 -8.87
CA MET A 87 -0.63 -11.08 -8.08
C MET A 87 -0.40 -12.14 -7.01
N GLY A 88 0.84 -12.59 -6.85
CA GLY A 88 1.16 -13.56 -5.82
C GLY A 88 2.54 -14.17 -5.96
N TRP A 89 2.70 -15.35 -5.39
CA TRP A 89 3.91 -16.12 -5.40
C TRP A 89 3.62 -17.55 -5.81
N ARG A 90 4.49 -18.13 -6.66
CA ARG A 90 4.55 -19.57 -6.89
C ARG A 90 5.74 -20.14 -6.12
N VAL A 91 5.51 -21.25 -5.45
CA VAL A 91 6.59 -22.03 -4.83
C VAL A 91 7.15 -22.98 -5.87
N GLU A 92 8.41 -22.80 -6.23
CA GLU A 92 9.10 -23.64 -7.19
C GLU A 92 10.59 -23.75 -6.84
N ASP A 93 11.34 -24.65 -7.47
CA ASP A 93 12.79 -24.74 -7.30
C ASP A 93 13.47 -23.65 -8.16
N PRO A 94 14.37 -22.80 -7.60
CA PRO A 94 14.97 -22.87 -6.25
C PRO A 94 14.29 -22.01 -5.16
N GLY A 95 13.05 -21.55 -5.33
CA GLY A 95 12.39 -20.74 -4.29
C GLY A 95 11.07 -20.11 -4.75
N LEU A 96 10.79 -18.90 -4.30
CA LEU A 96 9.58 -18.18 -4.65
C LEU A 96 9.74 -17.47 -6.01
N ALA A 97 8.79 -17.69 -6.91
CA ALA A 97 8.65 -16.92 -8.15
C ALA A 97 7.48 -15.95 -8.03
N VAL A 98 7.72 -14.70 -8.38
CA VAL A 98 6.67 -13.68 -8.35
C VAL A 98 5.66 -13.91 -9.47
N VAL A 99 4.40 -13.68 -9.17
CA VAL A 99 3.31 -13.62 -10.15
C VAL A 99 2.87 -12.17 -10.28
N PHE A 100 3.13 -11.57 -11.44
CA PHE A 100 2.65 -10.24 -11.81
C PHE A 100 1.97 -10.33 -13.17
N ASP A 101 0.66 -10.19 -13.18
CA ASP A 101 -0.10 -10.16 -14.42
C ASP A 101 -0.10 -8.74 -15.02
N ARG A 102 -0.04 -8.67 -16.35
CA ARG A 102 -0.16 -7.41 -17.11
C ARG A 102 -1.53 -6.76 -16.95
N ALA A 103 -2.51 -7.51 -16.45
CA ALA A 103 -3.85 -7.00 -16.14
C ALA A 103 -3.91 -6.12 -14.88
N ILE A 104 -2.86 -6.04 -14.05
CA ILE A 104 -2.87 -5.24 -12.83
C ILE A 104 -3.24 -3.77 -13.08
N PRO A 105 -2.56 -3.00 -13.97
CA PRO A 105 -2.93 -1.60 -14.18
C PRO A 105 -4.37 -1.42 -14.69
N PRO A 106 -4.84 -2.08 -15.77
CA PRO A 106 -6.22 -1.92 -16.24
C PRO A 106 -7.26 -2.41 -15.22
N PHE A 107 -6.94 -3.40 -14.39
CA PHE A 107 -7.81 -3.82 -13.31
C PHE A 107 -7.97 -2.69 -12.27
N ILE A 108 -6.87 -2.04 -11.88
CA ILE A 108 -6.88 -0.90 -10.96
C ILE A 108 -7.70 0.26 -11.55
N GLU A 109 -7.51 0.59 -12.82
CA GLU A 109 -8.27 1.64 -13.50
C GLU A 109 -9.79 1.40 -13.44
N THR A 110 -10.22 0.14 -13.50
CA THR A 110 -11.65 -0.22 -13.50
C THR A 110 -12.23 -0.31 -12.08
N GLU A 111 -11.48 -0.85 -11.14
CA GLU A 111 -12.02 -1.31 -9.86
C GLU A 111 -11.73 -0.40 -8.66
N LEU A 112 -10.65 0.42 -8.73
CA LEU A 112 -10.17 1.14 -7.55
C LEU A 112 -11.17 2.17 -7.03
N ALA A 113 -11.80 2.95 -7.91
CA ALA A 113 -12.72 4.01 -7.51
C ALA A 113 -13.88 3.44 -6.67
N ASN A 114 -14.51 2.37 -7.14
CA ASN A 114 -15.58 1.71 -6.42
C ASN A 114 -15.10 1.10 -5.09
N ALA A 115 -13.92 0.49 -5.08
CA ALA A 115 -13.35 -0.08 -3.87
C ALA A 115 -13.06 1.00 -2.80
N VAL A 116 -12.56 2.16 -3.23
CA VAL A 116 -12.33 3.31 -2.35
C VAL A 116 -13.64 3.86 -1.81
N ASP A 117 -14.68 4.01 -2.66
CA ASP A 117 -15.99 4.47 -2.22
C ASP A 117 -16.61 3.53 -1.19
N ASP A 118 -16.58 2.22 -1.44
CA ASP A 118 -17.07 1.21 -0.50
C ASP A 118 -16.34 1.28 0.85
N MET A 119 -15.01 1.39 0.83
CA MET A 119 -14.21 1.49 2.05
C MET A 119 -14.47 2.80 2.81
N LEU A 120 -14.55 3.93 2.12
CA LEU A 120 -14.84 5.23 2.73
C LEU A 120 -16.26 5.28 3.29
N ALA A 121 -17.24 4.71 2.61
CA ALA A 121 -18.62 4.62 3.12
C ALA A 121 -18.69 3.88 4.47
N VAL A 122 -17.93 2.78 4.64
CA VAL A 122 -17.81 2.08 5.93
C VAL A 122 -17.18 2.96 7.01
N MET A 123 -16.27 3.85 6.61
CA MET A 123 -15.62 4.82 7.52
C MET A 123 -16.49 6.10 7.74
N GLY A 124 -17.67 6.20 7.12
CA GLY A 124 -18.56 7.37 7.20
C GLY A 124 -18.00 8.60 6.48
N ARG A 125 -17.30 8.39 5.37
CA ARG A 125 -16.65 9.44 4.55
C ARG A 125 -16.98 9.25 3.07
N SER A 126 -16.66 10.30 2.28
CA SER A 126 -16.70 10.26 0.81
C SER A 126 -15.33 10.66 0.22
N ARG A 127 -15.14 10.44 -1.09
CA ARG A 127 -13.88 10.79 -1.77
C ARG A 127 -13.57 12.27 -1.76
N GLU A 128 -14.61 13.11 -1.82
CA GLU A 128 -14.50 14.58 -1.83
C GLU A 128 -13.95 15.14 -0.51
N GLU A 129 -14.02 14.35 0.56
CA GLU A 129 -13.48 14.72 1.87
C GLU A 129 -11.99 14.36 2.01
N ILE A 130 -11.40 13.64 1.05
CA ILE A 130 -10.01 13.19 1.10
C ILE A 130 -9.10 14.20 0.41
N ASP A 131 -8.18 14.78 1.15
CA ASP A 131 -7.27 15.79 0.64
C ASP A 131 -6.10 15.18 -0.16
N ARG A 132 -5.66 13.95 0.19
CA ARG A 132 -4.51 13.30 -0.43
C ARG A 132 -4.62 11.77 -0.35
N LEU A 133 -4.27 11.11 -1.43
CA LEU A 133 -3.98 9.68 -1.41
C LEU A 133 -2.51 9.46 -1.04
N CYS A 134 -2.24 8.47 -0.20
CA CYS A 134 -0.90 7.95 0.08
C CYS A 134 -0.88 6.49 -0.36
N CYS A 135 -0.43 6.25 -1.59
CA CYS A 135 -0.57 4.95 -2.23
C CYS A 135 0.75 4.17 -2.22
N HIS A 136 0.66 2.85 -2.08
CA HIS A 136 1.80 1.99 -2.34
C HIS A 136 2.20 2.06 -3.82
N PRO A 137 3.44 2.49 -4.17
CA PRO A 137 3.90 2.58 -5.55
C PRO A 137 4.36 1.20 -6.07
N GLY A 138 3.42 0.37 -6.48
CA GLY A 138 3.72 -0.98 -6.98
C GLY A 138 4.56 -1.01 -8.27
N GLY A 139 4.57 0.09 -9.03
CA GLY A 139 5.31 0.32 -10.26
C GLY A 139 4.77 1.57 -10.97
N VAL A 140 5.49 2.11 -11.95
CA VAL A 140 5.10 3.36 -12.64
C VAL A 140 3.70 3.26 -13.24
N LYS A 141 3.39 2.15 -13.95
CA LYS A 141 2.06 1.93 -14.55
C LYS A 141 0.95 1.77 -13.51
N VAL A 142 1.27 1.28 -12.32
CA VAL A 142 0.32 1.19 -11.21
C VAL A 142 0.00 2.59 -10.68
N ILE A 143 1.01 3.45 -10.53
CA ILE A 143 0.80 4.84 -10.12
C ILE A 143 -0.06 5.58 -11.16
N ASP A 144 0.24 5.42 -12.46
CA ASP A 144 -0.54 6.02 -13.54
C ASP A 144 -2.00 5.53 -13.52
N ALA A 145 -2.22 4.23 -13.30
CA ALA A 145 -3.55 3.64 -13.19
C ALA A 145 -4.34 4.16 -11.97
N ILE A 146 -3.67 4.38 -10.83
CA ILE A 146 -4.30 4.99 -9.65
C ILE A 146 -4.72 6.42 -9.95
N GLU A 147 -3.85 7.24 -10.56
CA GLU A 147 -4.19 8.62 -10.95
C GLU A 147 -5.41 8.63 -11.89
N ALA A 148 -5.42 7.75 -12.90
CA ALA A 148 -6.55 7.64 -13.84
C ALA A 148 -7.85 7.21 -13.15
N ALA A 149 -7.80 6.14 -12.35
CA ALA A 149 -8.97 5.62 -11.62
C ALA A 149 -9.60 6.63 -10.67
N MET A 150 -8.76 7.44 -10.03
CA MET A 150 -9.18 8.44 -9.05
C MET A 150 -9.39 9.84 -9.66
N GLU A 151 -9.34 9.94 -10.99
CA GLU A 151 -9.51 11.20 -11.74
C GLU A 151 -8.55 12.31 -11.27
N LEU A 152 -7.34 11.92 -10.85
CA LEU A 152 -6.32 12.86 -10.41
C LEU A 152 -5.53 13.40 -11.61
N PRO A 153 -5.08 14.66 -11.58
CA PRO A 153 -4.13 15.15 -12.56
C PRO A 153 -2.86 14.29 -12.59
N VAL A 154 -2.33 14.05 -13.79
CA VAL A 154 -1.07 13.32 -13.95
C VAL A 154 0.05 14.00 -13.16
N GLY A 155 0.78 13.23 -12.35
CA GLY A 155 1.85 13.74 -11.50
C GLY A 155 1.41 14.12 -10.09
N THR A 156 0.13 13.96 -9.73
CA THR A 156 -0.36 14.19 -8.36
C THR A 156 0.32 13.26 -7.36
N LEU A 157 0.61 12.02 -7.76
CA LEU A 157 1.30 11.02 -6.93
C LEU A 157 2.83 11.11 -7.10
N ASP A 158 3.38 12.33 -6.92
CA ASP A 158 4.80 12.65 -7.08
C ASP A 158 5.68 11.96 -6.02
N LEU A 159 5.22 11.92 -4.76
CA LEU A 159 5.94 11.27 -3.66
C LEU A 159 6.06 9.76 -3.86
N GLU A 160 5.02 9.14 -4.38
CA GLU A 160 4.99 7.74 -4.75
C GLU A 160 6.04 7.43 -5.83
N ARG A 161 6.13 8.30 -6.85
CA ARG A 161 7.15 8.19 -7.91
C ARG A 161 8.56 8.41 -7.37
N ASP A 162 8.73 9.38 -6.46
CA ASP A 162 10.00 9.65 -5.82
C ASP A 162 10.48 8.48 -4.96
N VAL A 163 9.59 7.88 -4.14
CA VAL A 163 9.93 6.68 -3.35
C VAL A 163 10.29 5.51 -4.27
N LEU A 164 9.50 5.28 -5.33
CA LEU A 164 9.77 4.21 -6.28
C LEU A 164 11.11 4.38 -6.99
N ARG A 165 11.48 5.61 -7.36
CA ARG A 165 12.78 5.93 -7.98
C ARG A 165 13.94 5.72 -7.03
N ASP A 166 13.80 6.15 -5.78
CA ASP A 166 14.92 6.23 -4.83
C ASP A 166 15.13 4.92 -4.05
N CYS A 167 14.04 4.17 -3.81
CA CYS A 167 14.04 2.98 -2.95
C CYS A 167 13.57 1.70 -3.66
N GLY A 168 12.92 1.81 -4.84
CA GLY A 168 12.24 0.71 -5.48
C GLY A 168 10.95 0.31 -4.75
N ASN A 169 10.37 -0.81 -5.18
CA ASN A 169 9.22 -1.44 -4.52
C ASN A 169 9.72 -2.38 -3.42
N MET A 170 9.67 -1.94 -2.18
CA MET A 170 10.05 -2.70 -0.99
C MET A 170 8.88 -3.52 -0.41
N SER A 171 7.81 -3.76 -1.20
CA SER A 171 6.59 -4.43 -0.72
C SER A 171 5.91 -3.64 0.41
N ALA A 172 5.55 -4.27 1.54
CA ALA A 172 4.79 -3.65 2.64
C ALA A 172 5.38 -2.34 3.20
N PRO A 173 6.70 -2.18 3.43
CA PRO A 173 7.28 -0.92 3.91
C PRO A 173 7.08 0.28 3.00
N THR A 174 6.97 0.08 1.69
CA THR A 174 7.04 1.18 0.70
C THR A 174 6.02 2.29 0.94
N VAL A 175 4.78 1.95 1.30
CA VAL A 175 3.73 2.95 1.56
C VAL A 175 4.05 3.80 2.80
N LEU A 176 4.81 3.28 3.77
CA LEU A 176 5.25 4.03 4.94
C LEU A 176 6.37 5.03 4.59
N PHE A 177 7.23 4.71 3.62
CA PHE A 177 8.20 5.66 3.08
C PHE A 177 7.51 6.81 2.33
N VAL A 178 6.39 6.53 1.64
CA VAL A 178 5.55 7.59 1.05
C VAL A 178 4.94 8.45 2.16
N LEU A 179 4.40 7.82 3.20
CA LEU A 179 3.84 8.54 4.35
C LEU A 179 4.89 9.41 5.04
N GLU A 180 6.11 8.91 5.24
CA GLU A 180 7.22 9.68 5.84
C GLU A 180 7.49 10.96 5.04
N ARG A 181 7.64 10.86 3.71
CA ARG A 181 7.84 12.04 2.85
C ARG A 181 6.64 12.99 2.87
N LEU A 182 5.43 12.45 3.01
CA LEU A 182 4.24 13.28 3.14
C LEU A 182 4.22 14.04 4.47
N LEU A 183 4.65 13.40 5.55
CA LEU A 183 4.81 14.03 6.87
C LEU A 183 5.84 15.17 6.83
N GLU A 184 6.96 14.98 6.14
CA GLU A 184 7.99 16.02 5.95
C GLU A 184 7.48 17.25 5.19
N ARG A 185 6.56 17.05 4.22
CA ARG A 185 5.90 18.15 3.47
C ARG A 185 4.74 18.79 4.24
N GLY A 186 4.32 18.20 5.34
CA GLY A 186 3.14 18.58 6.11
C GLY A 186 1.93 17.71 5.76
N LEU A 187 1.45 16.98 6.75
CA LEU A 187 0.30 16.08 6.58
C LEU A 187 -0.98 16.90 6.28
N PRO A 188 -1.70 16.63 5.18
CA PRO A 188 -3.04 17.16 4.93
C PRO A 188 -4.04 16.74 6.03
N GLN A 189 -5.21 17.36 6.06
CA GLN A 189 -6.22 17.08 7.10
C GLN A 189 -6.69 15.64 7.06
N ARG A 190 -6.94 15.10 5.84
CA ARG A 190 -7.39 13.72 5.62
C ARG A 190 -6.59 13.05 4.53
N VAL A 191 -5.92 11.97 4.89
CA VAL A 191 -5.10 11.18 3.97
C VAL A 191 -5.62 9.75 3.93
N LEU A 192 -5.97 9.28 2.74
CA LEU A 192 -6.32 7.87 2.53
C LEU A 192 -5.06 7.11 2.10
N MET A 193 -4.56 6.25 2.97
CA MET A 193 -3.52 5.29 2.59
C MET A 193 -4.14 4.12 1.84
N THR A 194 -3.52 3.68 0.73
CA THR A 194 -3.96 2.50 -0.01
C THR A 194 -2.79 1.63 -0.44
N ALA A 195 -3.01 0.33 -0.47
CA ALA A 195 -2.06 -0.63 -1.00
C ALA A 195 -2.77 -1.86 -1.58
N PHE A 196 -2.25 -2.35 -2.70
CA PHE A 196 -2.71 -3.60 -3.30
C PHE A 196 -1.84 -4.77 -2.85
N GLY A 197 -2.44 -5.95 -2.78
CA GLY A 197 -1.75 -7.18 -2.40
C GLY A 197 -2.35 -8.41 -3.06
N PRO A 198 -1.70 -9.58 -2.85
CA PRO A 198 -2.23 -10.85 -3.32
C PRO A 198 -3.66 -11.11 -2.83
N GLY A 199 -4.50 -11.71 -3.78
CA GLY A 199 -5.86 -12.05 -3.44
C GLY A 199 -6.83 -11.97 -4.64
N PHE A 200 -6.91 -10.95 -5.49
CA PHE A 200 -6.30 -9.62 -5.40
C PHE A 200 -7.04 -8.80 -4.34
N THR A 201 -6.32 -7.98 -3.60
CA THR A 201 -6.92 -7.20 -2.53
C THR A 201 -6.44 -5.74 -2.57
N CYS A 202 -7.29 -4.83 -2.10
CA CYS A 202 -6.96 -3.44 -1.83
C CYS A 202 -7.23 -3.15 -0.35
N ALA A 203 -6.21 -2.74 0.37
CA ALA A 203 -6.33 -2.25 1.75
C ALA A 203 -6.41 -0.73 1.75
N GLY A 204 -7.28 -0.17 2.59
CA GLY A 204 -7.43 1.26 2.79
C GLY A 204 -7.41 1.62 4.28
N MET A 205 -6.80 2.76 4.62
CA MET A 205 -6.77 3.29 5.98
C MET A 205 -6.81 4.81 5.94
N LEU A 206 -7.73 5.40 6.68
CA LEU A 206 -7.89 6.84 6.78
C LEU A 206 -7.06 7.39 7.95
N LEU A 207 -6.18 8.32 7.62
CA LEU A 207 -5.46 9.15 8.58
C LEU A 207 -6.09 10.54 8.65
N GLU A 208 -6.25 11.05 9.86
CA GLU A 208 -6.67 12.43 10.09
C GLU A 208 -5.58 13.15 10.92
N ARG A 209 -5.26 14.37 10.53
CA ARG A 209 -4.36 15.22 11.32
C ARG A 209 -5.09 15.64 12.60
N PRO A 210 -4.43 15.58 13.77
CA PRO A 210 -4.99 16.03 15.05
C PRO A 210 -5.47 17.47 15.05
#